data_2f3ebc0a8e0abb606f9193bcbd02cf55
#
_entry.id   2f3ebc0a8e0abb606f9193bcbd02cf55
#
_cell.length_a   1.000
_cell.length_b   1.000
_cell.length_c   1.000
_cell.angle_alpha   90.00
_cell.angle_beta   90.00
_cell.angle_gamma   90.00
#
_symmetry.space_group_name_H-M   'P 1'
#
loop_
_entity.id
_entity.type
_entity.pdbx_description
1 polymer ?
#
loop_
_entity_poly.entity_id
_entity_poly.type
_entity_poly.pdbx_seq_one_letter_code
_entity_poly.pdbx_strand_id
1 'polypeptide(L)'
;GASGKSVDAAVRQLFREAGYDKYFGHGLGHSVGLEIHEEPRLSPASTCEALEENMLVTVEPGIYIPDWGGVRIEDTVAVTPDGCEILTHSNKELIELCI
;
A
#
# COMPACT_ATOMS: atom_id res chain seq x y z
N GLY A 1 14.96 -5.88 1.21
CA GLY A 1 15.06 -7.29 1.56
C GLY A 1 13.77 -7.92 2.07
N ALA A 2 12.75 -7.11 2.42
CA ALA A 2 11.44 -7.65 2.79
C ALA A 2 10.72 -8.21 1.56
N SER A 3 9.96 -9.29 1.70
CA SER A 3 9.15 -9.82 0.61
C SER A 3 7.88 -9.01 0.40
N GLY A 4 7.36 -9.01 -0.82
CA GLY A 4 6.09 -8.35 -1.13
C GLY A 4 4.92 -8.88 -0.28
N LYS A 5 4.92 -10.17 0.02
CA LYS A 5 3.95 -10.79 0.95
C LYS A 5 4.07 -10.29 2.37
N SER A 6 5.29 -10.14 2.89
CA SER A 6 5.50 -9.73 4.28
C SER A 6 5.07 -8.29 4.53
N VAL A 7 5.32 -7.41 3.56
CA VAL A 7 4.90 -6.01 3.66
C VAL A 7 3.38 -5.88 3.64
N ASP A 8 2.70 -6.57 2.72
CA ASP A 8 1.23 -6.65 2.70
C ASP A 8 0.66 -7.22 4.00
N ALA A 9 1.24 -8.33 4.49
CA ALA A 9 0.78 -8.99 5.70
C ALA A 9 0.88 -8.11 6.95
N ALA A 10 1.91 -7.27 7.04
CA ALA A 10 2.08 -6.33 8.16
C ALA A 10 0.92 -5.33 8.24
N VAL A 11 0.49 -4.77 7.10
CA VAL A 11 -0.64 -3.83 7.06
C VAL A 11 -1.97 -4.55 7.35
N ARG A 12 -2.16 -5.75 6.79
CA ARG A 12 -3.37 -6.56 7.11
C ARG A 12 -3.46 -6.88 8.59
N GLN A 13 -2.33 -7.11 9.25
CA GLN A 13 -2.32 -7.34 10.69
C GLN A 13 -2.78 -6.10 11.47
N LEU A 14 -2.33 -4.89 11.09
CA LEU A 14 -2.81 -3.65 11.69
C LEU A 14 -4.33 -3.49 11.54
N PHE A 15 -4.86 -3.76 10.35
CA PHE A 15 -6.31 -3.73 10.13
C PHE A 15 -7.07 -4.79 10.93
N ARG A 16 -6.50 -5.98 11.09
CA ARG A 16 -7.08 -7.05 11.91
C ARG A 16 -7.18 -6.66 13.39
N GLU A 17 -6.10 -6.07 13.92
CA GLU A 17 -6.07 -5.59 15.29
C GLU A 17 -7.10 -4.48 15.54
N ALA A 18 -7.41 -3.66 14.52
CA ALA A 18 -8.44 -2.65 14.55
C ALA A 18 -9.85 -3.18 14.22
N GLY A 19 -9.99 -4.43 13.76
CA GLY A 19 -11.27 -5.03 13.41
C GLY A 19 -11.77 -4.72 12.00
N TYR A 20 -10.89 -4.25 11.08
CA TYR A 20 -11.26 -3.80 9.74
C TYR A 20 -10.66 -4.64 8.59
N ASP A 21 -9.93 -5.70 8.87
CA ASP A 21 -9.24 -6.52 7.86
C ASP A 21 -10.16 -7.08 6.77
N LYS A 22 -11.39 -7.43 7.13
CA LYS A 22 -12.40 -7.92 6.17
C LYS A 22 -12.82 -6.89 5.12
N TYR A 23 -12.54 -5.61 5.35
CA TYR A 23 -12.87 -4.52 4.45
C TYR A 23 -11.69 -4.07 3.57
N PHE A 24 -10.53 -4.70 3.71
CA PHE A 24 -9.37 -4.50 2.86
C PHE A 24 -9.28 -5.61 1.81
N GLY A 25 -9.94 -5.41 0.67
CA GLY A 25 -10.17 -6.44 -0.34
C GLY A 25 -9.16 -6.51 -1.48
N HIS A 26 -8.10 -5.69 -1.49
CA HIS A 26 -7.06 -5.71 -2.54
C HIS A 26 -5.65 -5.82 -1.96
N GLY A 27 -4.64 -5.99 -2.82
CA GLY A 27 -3.24 -5.95 -2.39
C GLY A 27 -2.83 -4.57 -1.88
N LEU A 28 -1.79 -4.52 -1.06
CA LEU A 28 -1.29 -3.26 -0.49
C LEU A 28 -0.76 -2.31 -1.57
N GLY A 29 -0.16 -2.84 -2.64
CA GLY A 29 0.40 -2.00 -3.69
C GLY A 29 1.08 -2.79 -4.80
N HIS A 30 1.73 -2.06 -5.69
CA HIS A 30 2.37 -2.57 -6.89
C HIS A 30 3.46 -1.62 -7.39
N SER A 31 4.34 -2.11 -8.25
CA SER A 31 5.26 -1.26 -8.97
C SER A 31 4.55 -0.47 -10.07
N VAL A 32 5.12 0.66 -10.44
CA VAL A 32 4.65 1.56 -11.50
C VAL A 32 5.82 1.83 -12.44
N GLY A 33 5.57 1.71 -13.74
CA GLY A 33 6.54 2.02 -14.77
C GLY A 33 5.85 2.50 -16.04
N LEU A 34 6.11 1.85 -17.17
CA LEU A 34 5.38 2.10 -18.43
C LEU A 34 3.91 1.68 -18.28
N GLU A 35 3.67 0.61 -17.52
CA GLU A 35 2.34 0.17 -17.13
C GLU A 35 2.00 0.72 -15.76
N ILE A 36 0.71 0.99 -15.51
CA ILE A 36 0.25 1.45 -14.21
C ILE A 36 0.43 0.37 -13.13
N HIS A 37 0.28 -0.91 -13.49
CA HIS A 37 0.47 -2.05 -12.59
C HIS A 37 1.59 -2.95 -13.13
N GLU A 38 2.72 -2.93 -12.45
CA GLU A 38 3.87 -3.78 -12.76
C GLU A 38 4.30 -4.62 -11.54
N GLU A 39 5.16 -5.60 -11.77
CA GLU A 39 5.88 -6.27 -10.70
C GLU A 39 7.07 -5.41 -10.21
N PRO A 40 7.44 -5.50 -8.91
CA PRO A 40 6.86 -6.38 -7.91
C PRO A 40 5.51 -5.88 -7.37
N ARG A 41 4.69 -6.81 -6.87
CA ARG A 41 3.46 -6.51 -6.14
C ARG A 41 3.65 -6.66 -4.64
N LEU A 42 2.93 -5.84 -3.88
CA LEU A 42 2.75 -5.99 -2.43
C LEU A 42 1.37 -6.58 -2.20
N SER A 43 1.30 -7.89 -2.10
CA SER A 43 0.01 -8.59 -1.98
C SER A 43 0.19 -9.99 -1.39
N PRO A 44 -0.89 -10.64 -0.93
CA PRO A 44 -0.81 -12.03 -0.46
C PRO A 44 -0.31 -13.02 -1.54
N ALA A 45 -0.54 -12.69 -2.81
CA ALA A 45 -0.12 -13.51 -3.96
C ALA A 45 1.23 -13.08 -4.57
N SER A 46 1.94 -12.13 -3.96
CA SER A 46 3.22 -11.66 -4.47
C SER A 46 4.24 -12.79 -4.62
N THR A 47 4.97 -12.78 -5.71
CA THR A 47 6.12 -13.67 -5.97
C THR A 47 7.46 -13.01 -5.67
N CYS A 48 7.44 -11.73 -5.27
CA CYS A 48 8.65 -11.00 -4.90
C CYS A 48 9.17 -11.48 -3.54
N GLU A 49 10.29 -12.19 -3.55
CA GLU A 49 10.93 -12.72 -2.34
C GLU A 49 11.72 -11.66 -1.57
N ALA A 50 12.22 -10.64 -2.27
CA ALA A 50 12.98 -9.54 -1.67
C ALA A 50 12.81 -8.26 -2.49
N LEU A 51 12.31 -7.22 -1.86
CA LEU A 51 12.35 -5.87 -2.43
C LEU A 51 13.79 -5.36 -2.44
N GLU A 52 14.22 -4.84 -3.58
CA GLU A 52 15.57 -4.34 -3.80
C GLU A 52 15.59 -2.81 -3.84
N GLU A 53 16.74 -2.25 -3.56
CA GLU A 53 16.99 -0.81 -3.64
C GLU A 53 16.61 -0.25 -5.02
N ASN A 54 16.04 0.92 -5.04
CA ASN A 54 15.52 1.65 -6.21
C ASN A 54 14.24 1.06 -6.85
N MET A 55 13.67 -0.01 -6.33
CA MET A 55 12.33 -0.39 -6.74
C MET A 55 11.31 0.68 -6.33
N LEU A 56 10.41 1.04 -7.24
CA LEU A 56 9.28 1.93 -6.96
C LEU A 56 8.04 1.10 -6.74
N VAL A 57 7.33 1.34 -5.64
CA VAL A 57 6.08 0.65 -5.35
C VAL A 57 5.06 1.62 -4.76
N THR A 58 3.78 1.39 -5.02
CA THR A 58 2.70 2.07 -4.30
C THR A 58 2.45 1.39 -2.96
N VAL A 59 2.01 2.15 -1.99
CA VAL A 59 1.51 1.68 -0.69
C VAL A 59 0.16 2.35 -0.49
N GLU A 60 -0.92 1.59 -0.69
CA GLU A 60 -2.27 2.11 -0.85
C GLU A 60 -3.31 1.36 -0.02
N PRO A 61 -3.12 1.24 1.30
CA PRO A 61 -4.11 0.59 2.15
C PRO A 61 -5.46 1.29 2.06
N GLY A 62 -6.53 0.51 2.05
CA GLY A 62 -7.88 1.04 1.95
C GLY A 62 -8.88 0.18 2.71
N ILE A 63 -9.91 0.82 3.22
CA ILE A 63 -11.04 0.21 3.90
C ILE A 63 -12.31 0.60 3.16
N TYR A 64 -13.11 -0.39 2.76
CA TYR A 64 -14.33 -0.17 1.98
C TYR A 64 -15.49 -0.92 2.65
N ILE A 65 -16.39 -0.16 3.27
CA ILE A 65 -17.52 -0.71 4.01
C ILE A 65 -18.76 -0.61 3.11
N PRO A 66 -19.37 -1.77 2.70
CA PRO A 66 -20.53 -1.78 1.84
C PRO A 66 -21.65 -0.88 2.36
N ASP A 67 -22.31 -0.15 1.46
CA ASP A 67 -23.42 0.77 1.72
C ASP A 67 -23.11 1.95 2.66
N TRP A 68 -21.85 2.08 3.09
CA TRP A 68 -21.44 3.17 3.97
C TRP A 68 -20.40 4.08 3.32
N GLY A 69 -19.30 3.55 2.84
CA GLY A 69 -18.24 4.33 2.20
C GLY A 69 -16.88 3.66 2.34
N GLY A 70 -15.86 4.36 1.87
CA GLY A 70 -14.50 3.87 1.91
C GLY A 70 -13.48 4.98 1.91
N VAL A 71 -12.25 4.63 2.28
CA VAL A 71 -11.08 5.51 2.23
C VAL A 71 -9.86 4.72 1.81
N ARG A 72 -9.05 5.31 0.94
CA ARG A 72 -7.71 4.84 0.58
C ARG A 72 -6.74 6.00 0.70
N ILE A 73 -5.62 5.76 1.34
CA ILE A 73 -4.51 6.72 1.42
C ILE A 73 -3.31 6.07 0.75
N GLU A 74 -2.72 6.77 -0.21
CA GLU A 74 -1.72 6.20 -1.09
C GLU A 74 -0.47 7.06 -1.14
N ASP A 75 0.68 6.39 -1.04
CA ASP A 75 1.97 6.94 -1.38
C ASP A 75 2.68 6.08 -2.41
N THR A 76 3.50 6.73 -3.24
CA THR A 76 4.53 6.06 -4.04
C THR A 76 5.84 6.19 -3.30
N VAL A 77 6.53 5.08 -3.14
CA VAL A 77 7.80 5.02 -2.40
C VAL A 77 8.90 4.41 -3.25
N ALA A 78 10.13 4.88 -3.04
CA ALA A 78 11.35 4.25 -3.53
C ALA A 78 11.97 3.41 -2.41
N VAL A 79 12.27 2.15 -2.69
CA VAL A 79 12.93 1.27 -1.72
C VAL A 79 14.37 1.73 -1.52
N THR A 80 14.80 1.85 -0.26
CA THR A 80 16.17 2.20 0.14
C THR A 80 16.82 1.03 0.90
N PRO A 81 18.14 1.05 1.13
CA PRO A 81 18.81 0.00 1.92
C PRO A 81 18.22 -0.19 3.31
N ASP A 82 17.72 0.89 3.93
CA ASP A 82 17.26 0.91 5.32
C ASP A 82 15.74 1.02 5.47
N GLY A 83 14.99 1.15 4.36
CA GLY A 83 13.55 1.36 4.42
C GLY A 83 12.99 1.85 3.08
N CYS A 84 12.39 3.02 3.07
CA CYS A 84 11.88 3.63 1.84
C CYS A 84 11.88 5.17 1.93
N GLU A 85 11.95 5.81 0.77
CA GLU A 85 11.73 7.23 0.59
C GLU A 85 10.34 7.47 0.03
N ILE A 86 9.54 8.31 0.68
CA ILE A 86 8.21 8.68 0.20
C ILE A 86 8.37 9.76 -0.86
N LEU A 87 7.89 9.49 -2.07
CA LEU A 87 7.99 10.40 -3.22
C LEU A 87 6.79 11.34 -3.37
N THR A 88 5.65 10.97 -2.81
CA THR A 88 4.42 11.75 -2.84
C THR A 88 4.26 12.55 -1.55
N HIS A 89 3.97 13.85 -1.68
CA HIS A 89 3.95 14.77 -0.54
C HIS A 89 2.58 15.42 -0.29
N SER A 90 1.52 14.84 -0.85
CA SER A 90 0.16 15.31 -0.60
C SER A 90 -0.21 15.18 0.88
N ASN A 91 -0.99 16.12 1.38
CA ASN A 91 -1.51 16.06 2.74
C ASN A 91 -2.41 14.83 2.91
N LYS A 92 -2.16 14.00 3.95
CA LYS A 92 -2.92 12.80 4.29
C LYS A 92 -3.93 13.02 5.41
N GLU A 93 -3.96 14.20 6.00
CA GLU A 93 -4.95 14.55 7.01
C GLU A 93 -6.34 14.68 6.39
N LEU A 94 -7.37 14.50 7.21
CA LEU A 94 -8.75 14.73 6.77
C LEU A 94 -8.94 16.20 6.41
N ILE A 95 -9.29 16.45 5.14
CA ILE A 95 -9.58 17.79 4.64
C ILE A 95 -11.09 17.91 4.42
N GLU A 96 -11.73 18.79 5.18
CA GLU A 96 -13.14 19.11 5.02
C GLU A 96 -13.28 20.36 4.15
N LEU A 97 -14.00 20.24 3.02
CA LEU A 97 -14.27 21.34 2.12
C LEU A 97 -15.65 21.92 2.39
N CYS A 98 -15.67 23.16 2.82
CA CYS A 98 -16.94 23.91 2.97
C CYS A 98 -17.34 24.49 1.61
N ILE A 99 -18.47 24.07 1.10
CA ILE A 99 -19.10 24.55 -0.13
C ILE A 99 -20.41 25.25 0.16
#